data_f5fda8119c9cae707774bd0b220ea63a
#
_entry.id   f5fda8119c9cae707774bd0b220ea63a
#
_cell.length_a   1.000
_cell.length_b   1.000
_cell.length_c   1.000
_cell.angle_alpha   90.00
_cell.angle_beta   90.00
_cell.angle_gamma   90.00
#
_symmetry.space_group_name_H-M   'P 1'
#
loop_
_entity.id
_entity.type
_entity.pdbx_description
1 polymer ?
#
loop_
_entity_poly.entity_id
_entity_poly.type
_entity_poly.pdbx_seq_one_letter_code
_entity_poly.pdbx_strand_id
1 'polypeptide(L)'
;MKRARIARSLRFGIAVSFAVLLSGLPVRAGGLTLPPEATQAMARMYDGDPDAAIVIAKNLQQSQPDHPLGFVLEAEARWWQTYCSASEIKYGMVEAWKRGKKPEDQAYLRLADKVIEIAQAQTGKSETAEMHLYSGVGYALKARLLALRNENHAVAHAGVSARTEFLRALALDPDMADATAGLGLYNYYVDSLSSIVKMLRFFMGIPGGNRQEGIRQMTIGMERGVLISVDVRFYLAANLRRYDQKYEQAITIAEPLVAKYPANPIFLLLLGNLNAELSRSDKAAEYFHAVLNLANPQSTCTDCTSCSTCASCSSRAREIANSFLASPR
;
A
#
# COMPACT_ATOMS: atom_id res chain seq x y z
N MET A 1 -1.57 -6.64 99.53
CA MET A 1 -2.60 -7.56 98.99
C MET A 1 -3.71 -6.77 98.30
N LYS A 2 -3.77 -6.82 96.93
CA LYS A 2 -5.01 -6.55 96.13
C LYS A 2 -4.68 -6.87 94.73
N ARG A 3 -5.37 -7.87 94.11
CA ARG A 3 -5.25 -8.38 92.78
C ARG A 3 -5.88 -7.39 91.79
N ALA A 4 -5.20 -6.95 90.75
CA ALA A 4 -5.76 -6.23 89.63
C ALA A 4 -6.04 -7.23 88.48
N ARG A 5 -7.31 -7.25 88.07
CA ARG A 5 -7.82 -8.03 86.90
C ARG A 5 -7.50 -7.25 85.63
N ILE A 6 -6.80 -7.91 84.72
CA ILE A 6 -6.55 -7.40 83.35
C ILE A 6 -7.74 -7.82 82.47
N ALA A 7 -8.49 -6.84 81.98
CA ALA A 7 -9.51 -7.05 80.96
C ALA A 7 -8.88 -7.07 79.58
N ARG A 8 -8.99 -8.18 78.85
CA ARG A 8 -8.59 -8.31 77.44
C ARG A 8 -9.76 -7.76 76.60
N SER A 9 -9.53 -6.62 75.92
CA SER A 9 -10.41 -6.12 74.89
C SER A 9 -10.05 -6.78 73.54
N LEU A 10 -10.97 -7.58 73.04
CA LEU A 10 -10.91 -8.22 71.70
C LEU A 10 -11.25 -7.15 70.66
N ARG A 11 -10.28 -6.68 69.91
CA ARG A 11 -10.51 -5.81 68.73
C ARG A 11 -10.75 -6.70 67.54
N PHE A 12 -11.98 -6.79 67.07
CA PHE A 12 -12.35 -7.32 65.76
C PHE A 12 -11.92 -6.33 64.70
N GLY A 13 -10.84 -6.66 63.95
CA GLY A 13 -10.46 -5.94 62.76
C GLY A 13 -11.28 -6.45 61.56
N ILE A 14 -12.18 -5.62 61.06
CA ILE A 14 -12.85 -5.89 59.78
C ILE A 14 -11.88 -5.56 58.64
N ALA A 15 -11.31 -6.60 58.06
CA ALA A 15 -10.54 -6.47 56.80
C ALA A 15 -11.54 -6.29 55.66
N VAL A 16 -11.73 -5.05 55.16
CA VAL A 16 -12.43 -4.76 53.92
C VAL A 16 -11.51 -5.05 52.76
N SER A 17 -11.64 -6.24 52.16
CA SER A 17 -10.97 -6.59 50.91
C SER A 17 -11.61 -5.78 49.76
N PHE A 18 -10.88 -4.75 49.31
CA PHE A 18 -11.20 -4.01 48.09
C PHE A 18 -10.79 -4.88 46.91
N ALA A 19 -11.69 -5.69 46.37
CA ALA A 19 -11.53 -6.36 45.10
C ALA A 19 -11.67 -5.30 44.02
N VAL A 20 -10.55 -4.79 43.52
CA VAL A 20 -10.49 -3.98 42.28
C VAL A 20 -10.85 -4.92 41.14
N LEU A 21 -12.12 -4.91 40.73
CA LEU A 21 -12.54 -5.45 39.45
C LEU A 21 -11.90 -4.58 38.36
N LEU A 22 -10.71 -4.98 37.91
CA LEU A 22 -10.16 -4.58 36.61
C LEU A 22 -11.11 -5.16 35.56
N SER A 23 -12.21 -4.44 35.26
CA SER A 23 -12.95 -4.61 34.05
C SER A 23 -11.98 -4.28 32.91
N GLY A 24 -11.32 -5.31 32.40
CA GLY A 24 -10.60 -5.22 31.13
C GLY A 24 -11.60 -4.76 30.09
N LEU A 25 -11.57 -3.46 29.78
CA LEU A 25 -12.18 -2.97 28.55
C LEU A 25 -11.61 -3.83 27.43
N PRO A 26 -12.45 -4.45 26.58
CA PRO A 26 -11.92 -5.13 25.42
C PRO A 26 -11.05 -4.11 24.70
N VAL A 27 -9.74 -4.38 24.62
CA VAL A 27 -8.86 -3.69 23.68
C VAL A 27 -9.51 -3.96 22.32
N ARG A 28 -10.27 -2.99 21.83
CA ARG A 28 -10.79 -3.02 20.48
C ARG A 28 -9.54 -3.11 19.63
N ALA A 29 -9.31 -4.25 19.01
CA ALA A 29 -8.32 -4.36 17.95
C ALA A 29 -8.80 -3.39 16.86
N GLY A 30 -8.38 -2.14 16.97
CA GLY A 30 -8.58 -1.11 15.96
C GLY A 30 -7.82 -1.60 14.74
N GLY A 31 -8.52 -1.85 13.64
CA GLY A 31 -7.90 -2.31 12.43
C GLY A 31 -8.93 -2.80 11.44
N LEU A 32 -8.64 -2.58 10.17
CA LEU A 32 -9.44 -3.08 9.07
C LEU A 32 -9.47 -4.60 9.07
N THR A 33 -10.67 -5.19 8.99
CA THR A 33 -10.85 -6.64 8.81
C THR A 33 -11.33 -6.90 7.39
N LEU A 34 -10.52 -7.64 6.61
CA LEU A 34 -10.86 -7.98 5.24
C LEU A 34 -11.58 -9.33 5.16
N PRO A 35 -12.61 -9.46 4.30
CA PRO A 35 -13.22 -10.74 4.01
C PRO A 35 -12.21 -11.67 3.29
N PRO A 36 -12.39 -13.00 3.38
CA PRO A 36 -11.48 -13.96 2.75
C PRO A 36 -11.27 -13.74 1.25
N GLU A 37 -12.30 -13.35 0.54
CA GLU A 37 -12.26 -13.07 -0.91
C GLU A 37 -11.34 -11.89 -1.21
N ALA A 38 -11.33 -10.85 -0.39
CA ALA A 38 -10.42 -9.72 -0.54
C ALA A 38 -8.97 -10.15 -0.33
N THR A 39 -8.72 -10.96 0.70
CA THR A 39 -7.39 -11.53 0.96
C THR A 39 -6.93 -12.40 -0.20
N GLN A 40 -7.83 -13.18 -0.80
CA GLN A 40 -7.54 -14.00 -1.97
C GLN A 40 -7.23 -13.14 -3.21
N ALA A 41 -8.00 -12.07 -3.45
CA ALA A 41 -7.73 -11.14 -4.55
C ALA A 41 -6.35 -10.49 -4.41
N MET A 42 -6.00 -10.03 -3.21
CA MET A 42 -4.69 -9.45 -2.93
C MET A 42 -3.56 -10.48 -3.14
N ALA A 43 -3.74 -11.72 -2.68
CA ALA A 43 -2.77 -12.78 -2.88
C ALA A 43 -2.52 -13.04 -4.37
N ARG A 44 -3.58 -13.17 -5.17
CA ARG A 44 -3.46 -13.33 -6.64
C ARG A 44 -2.74 -12.16 -7.30
N MET A 45 -3.15 -10.95 -6.96
CA MET A 45 -2.56 -9.72 -7.51
C MET A 45 -1.05 -9.65 -7.26
N TYR A 46 -0.65 -9.88 -6.01
CA TYR A 46 0.76 -9.80 -5.62
C TYR A 46 1.57 -11.03 -6.03
N ASP A 47 0.94 -12.15 -6.33
CA ASP A 47 1.62 -13.32 -6.90
C ASP A 47 1.80 -13.24 -8.42
N GLY A 48 1.47 -12.08 -9.01
CA GLY A 48 1.69 -11.80 -10.43
C GLY A 48 0.52 -12.14 -11.34
N ASP A 49 -0.67 -12.41 -10.78
CA ASP A 49 -1.91 -12.70 -11.49
C ASP A 49 -3.00 -11.65 -11.23
N PRO A 50 -2.82 -10.40 -11.69
CA PRO A 50 -3.78 -9.33 -11.49
C PRO A 50 -5.12 -9.59 -12.21
N ASP A 51 -5.14 -10.40 -13.26
CA ASP A 51 -6.39 -10.74 -13.98
C ASP A 51 -7.31 -11.60 -13.12
N ALA A 52 -6.79 -12.62 -12.46
CA ALA A 52 -7.55 -13.39 -11.48
C ALA A 52 -8.04 -12.53 -10.30
N ALA A 53 -7.22 -11.59 -9.84
CA ALA A 53 -7.62 -10.63 -8.81
C ALA A 53 -8.80 -9.76 -9.25
N ILE A 54 -8.82 -9.29 -10.51
CA ILE A 54 -9.93 -8.50 -11.08
C ILE A 54 -11.23 -9.33 -11.09
N VAL A 55 -11.17 -10.60 -11.43
CA VAL A 55 -12.36 -11.47 -11.40
C VAL A 55 -12.95 -11.55 -9.99
N ILE A 56 -12.10 -11.80 -8.99
CA ILE A 56 -12.54 -11.89 -7.58
C ILE A 56 -13.08 -10.52 -7.11
N ALA A 57 -12.40 -9.43 -7.45
CA ALA A 57 -12.83 -8.09 -7.09
C ALA A 57 -14.20 -7.73 -7.67
N LYS A 58 -14.48 -8.11 -8.93
CA LYS A 58 -15.79 -7.92 -9.56
C LYS A 58 -16.90 -8.75 -8.91
N ASN A 59 -16.61 -9.99 -8.51
CA ASN A 59 -17.56 -10.79 -7.74
C ASN A 59 -17.89 -10.12 -6.40
N LEU A 60 -16.88 -9.53 -5.74
CA LEU A 60 -17.07 -8.79 -4.50
C LEU A 60 -17.92 -7.51 -4.73
N GLN A 61 -17.71 -6.80 -5.84
CA GLN A 61 -18.58 -5.67 -6.23
C GLN A 61 -20.03 -6.08 -6.44
N GLN A 62 -20.28 -7.25 -7.03
CA GLN A 62 -21.64 -7.76 -7.25
C GLN A 62 -22.32 -8.17 -5.95
N SER A 63 -21.59 -8.81 -5.04
CA SER A 63 -22.14 -9.26 -3.75
C SER A 63 -22.27 -8.13 -2.73
N GLN A 64 -21.44 -7.08 -2.84
CA GLN A 64 -21.41 -5.92 -1.93
C GLN A 64 -21.31 -4.61 -2.71
N PRO A 65 -22.34 -4.23 -3.52
CA PRO A 65 -22.25 -3.08 -4.41
C PRO A 65 -22.13 -1.73 -3.68
N ASP A 66 -22.58 -1.68 -2.43
CA ASP A 66 -22.53 -0.50 -1.58
C ASP A 66 -21.26 -0.46 -0.69
N HIS A 67 -20.30 -1.36 -0.90
CA HIS A 67 -19.02 -1.38 -0.18
C HIS A 67 -17.85 -1.03 -1.09
N PRO A 68 -16.93 -0.12 -0.68
CA PRO A 68 -15.85 0.36 -1.57
C PRO A 68 -14.81 -0.70 -1.93
N LEU A 69 -14.61 -1.71 -1.08
CA LEU A 69 -13.47 -2.64 -1.12
C LEU A 69 -13.29 -3.35 -2.47
N GLY A 70 -14.37 -3.86 -3.07
CA GLY A 70 -14.29 -4.54 -4.36
C GLY A 70 -13.80 -3.61 -5.49
N PHE A 71 -14.17 -2.33 -5.44
CA PHE A 71 -13.71 -1.32 -6.40
C PHE A 71 -12.24 -0.93 -6.15
N VAL A 72 -11.80 -0.86 -4.89
CA VAL A 72 -10.40 -0.64 -4.53
C VAL A 72 -9.55 -1.77 -5.09
N LEU A 73 -9.94 -3.03 -4.85
CA LEU A 73 -9.17 -4.20 -5.29
C LEU A 73 -9.08 -4.29 -6.82
N GLU A 74 -10.16 -3.98 -7.56
CA GLU A 74 -10.07 -3.93 -9.01
C GLU A 74 -9.16 -2.80 -9.49
N ALA A 75 -9.23 -1.61 -8.88
CA ALA A 75 -8.36 -0.50 -9.24
C ALA A 75 -6.89 -0.82 -8.96
N GLU A 76 -6.58 -1.46 -7.82
CA GLU A 76 -5.22 -1.89 -7.50
C GLU A 76 -4.71 -2.94 -8.49
N ALA A 77 -5.49 -3.95 -8.82
CA ALA A 77 -5.09 -4.96 -9.79
C ALA A 77 -4.82 -4.36 -11.18
N ARG A 78 -5.66 -3.41 -11.63
CA ARG A 78 -5.43 -2.65 -12.86
C ARG A 78 -4.20 -1.75 -12.78
N TRP A 79 -3.88 -1.22 -11.63
CA TRP A 79 -2.64 -0.48 -11.43
C TRP A 79 -1.42 -1.38 -11.61
N TRP A 80 -1.43 -2.58 -11.05
CA TRP A 80 -0.34 -3.53 -11.24
C TRP A 80 -0.17 -3.94 -12.70
N GLN A 81 -1.26 -4.12 -13.46
CA GLN A 81 -1.19 -4.30 -14.92
C GLN A 81 -0.54 -3.09 -15.61
N THR A 82 -0.95 -1.87 -15.25
CA THR A 82 -0.40 -0.63 -15.79
C THR A 82 1.08 -0.49 -15.44
N TYR A 83 1.44 -0.77 -14.20
CA TYR A 83 2.84 -0.72 -13.73
C TYR A 83 3.72 -1.69 -14.51
N CYS A 84 3.30 -2.92 -14.70
CA CYS A 84 3.95 -3.92 -15.52
C CYS A 84 4.21 -3.44 -16.95
N SER A 85 3.19 -2.87 -17.59
CA SER A 85 3.27 -2.42 -18.99
C SER A 85 4.10 -1.15 -19.15
N ALA A 86 4.25 -0.36 -18.10
CA ALA A 86 4.83 0.97 -18.16
C ALA A 86 6.37 1.01 -18.17
N SER A 87 7.07 -0.10 -17.98
CA SER A 87 8.55 -0.17 -17.89
C SER A 87 9.14 0.62 -16.72
N GLU A 88 8.34 0.96 -15.72
CA GLU A 88 8.76 1.72 -14.54
C GLU A 88 9.84 1.00 -13.74
N ILE A 89 9.88 -0.29 -13.86
CA ILE A 89 10.85 -1.17 -13.23
C ILE A 89 12.28 -0.75 -13.61
N LYS A 90 12.51 -0.40 -14.89
CA LYS A 90 13.84 0.01 -15.38
C LYS A 90 14.11 1.50 -15.19
N TYR A 91 13.14 2.35 -15.52
CA TYR A 91 13.36 3.78 -15.67
C TYR A 91 12.72 4.63 -14.55
N GLY A 92 11.86 4.02 -13.74
CA GLY A 92 11.11 4.67 -12.69
C GLY A 92 10.00 5.59 -13.20
N MET A 93 9.28 6.23 -12.28
CA MET A 93 8.08 7.03 -12.56
C MET A 93 8.29 8.16 -13.60
N VAL A 94 9.50 8.72 -13.69
CA VAL A 94 9.80 9.84 -14.63
C VAL A 94 9.60 9.44 -16.08
N GLU A 95 9.97 8.24 -16.48
CA GLU A 95 9.77 7.78 -17.85
C GLU A 95 8.29 7.45 -18.14
N ALA A 96 7.59 6.95 -17.13
CA ALA A 96 6.15 6.73 -17.23
C ALA A 96 5.37 8.05 -17.39
N TRP A 97 5.81 9.13 -16.75
CA TRP A 97 5.18 10.46 -16.88
C TRP A 97 5.25 11.05 -18.29
N LYS A 98 6.22 10.62 -19.10
CA LYS A 98 6.32 11.04 -20.50
C LYS A 98 5.27 10.38 -21.40
N ARG A 99 4.50 9.41 -20.88
CA ARG A 99 3.52 8.69 -21.67
C ARG A 99 2.17 9.41 -21.69
N GLY A 100 1.61 9.52 -22.86
CA GLY A 100 0.28 10.10 -23.07
C GLY A 100 -0.83 9.30 -22.38
N LYS A 101 -2.00 9.94 -22.27
CA LYS A 101 -3.22 9.29 -21.78
C LYS A 101 -3.53 8.04 -22.58
N LYS A 102 -4.08 7.04 -21.89
CA LYS A 102 -4.51 5.78 -22.48
C LYS A 102 -6.00 5.58 -22.30
N PRO A 103 -6.67 4.82 -23.19
CA PRO A 103 -8.09 4.52 -23.03
C PRO A 103 -8.46 3.89 -21.68
N GLU A 104 -7.57 3.06 -21.14
CA GLU A 104 -7.76 2.36 -19.87
C GLU A 104 -7.75 3.31 -18.65
N ASP A 105 -7.14 4.50 -18.79
CA ASP A 105 -7.07 5.49 -17.72
C ASP A 105 -8.45 5.90 -17.22
N GLN A 106 -9.41 6.04 -18.13
CA GLN A 106 -10.78 6.42 -17.76
C GLN A 106 -11.48 5.32 -16.96
N ALA A 107 -11.25 4.04 -17.31
CA ALA A 107 -11.81 2.93 -16.55
C ALA A 107 -11.27 2.90 -15.12
N TYR A 108 -9.95 3.11 -14.97
CA TYR A 108 -9.31 3.21 -13.67
C TYR A 108 -9.82 4.40 -12.84
N LEU A 109 -9.93 5.58 -13.44
CA LEU A 109 -10.44 6.77 -12.75
C LEU A 109 -11.90 6.60 -12.30
N ARG A 110 -12.74 5.95 -13.12
CA ARG A 110 -14.13 5.64 -12.72
C ARG A 110 -14.19 4.71 -11.50
N LEU A 111 -13.27 3.74 -11.38
CA LEU A 111 -13.18 2.90 -10.18
C LEU A 111 -12.81 3.74 -8.96
N ALA A 112 -11.80 4.60 -9.08
CA ALA A 112 -11.40 5.49 -8.00
C ALA A 112 -12.52 6.46 -7.59
N ASP A 113 -13.24 7.04 -8.57
CA ASP A 113 -14.40 7.88 -8.31
C ASP A 113 -15.52 7.11 -7.60
N LYS A 114 -15.76 5.85 -8.00
CA LYS A 114 -16.76 5.00 -7.36
C LYS A 114 -16.42 4.65 -5.92
N VAL A 115 -15.13 4.39 -5.62
CA VAL A 115 -14.64 4.21 -4.25
C VAL A 115 -14.98 5.45 -3.40
N ILE A 116 -14.67 6.65 -3.90
CA ILE A 116 -14.94 7.90 -3.18
C ILE A 116 -16.45 8.11 -2.99
N GLU A 117 -17.24 7.92 -4.04
CA GLU A 117 -18.70 8.08 -4.01
C GLU A 117 -19.33 7.18 -2.93
N ILE A 118 -19.02 5.89 -2.95
CA ILE A 118 -19.59 4.92 -2.00
C ILE A 118 -19.13 5.26 -0.57
N ALA A 119 -17.82 5.50 -0.37
CA ALA A 119 -17.28 5.81 0.94
C ALA A 119 -17.92 7.07 1.54
N GLN A 120 -18.06 8.14 0.76
CA GLN A 120 -18.69 9.38 1.20
C GLN A 120 -20.20 9.22 1.45
N ALA A 121 -20.90 8.45 0.62
CA ALA A 121 -22.31 8.14 0.84
C ALA A 121 -22.54 7.35 2.13
N GLN A 122 -21.65 6.43 2.49
CA GLN A 122 -21.69 5.68 3.74
C GLN A 122 -21.32 6.57 4.95
N THR A 123 -20.29 7.41 4.81
CA THR A 123 -19.91 8.39 5.83
C THR A 123 -21.08 9.34 6.16
N GLY A 124 -21.86 9.75 5.16
CA GLY A 124 -23.06 10.58 5.34
C GLY A 124 -24.16 9.90 6.16
N LYS A 125 -24.18 8.56 6.22
CA LYS A 125 -25.12 7.77 7.05
C LYS A 125 -24.55 7.48 8.44
N SER A 126 -23.29 7.08 8.50
CA SER A 126 -22.56 6.76 9.73
C SER A 126 -21.07 6.98 9.49
N GLU A 127 -20.51 7.99 10.15
CA GLU A 127 -19.10 8.32 10.03
C GLU A 127 -18.25 7.24 10.72
N THR A 128 -17.34 6.60 9.95
CA THR A 128 -16.42 5.59 10.45
C THR A 128 -15.00 5.81 9.93
N ALA A 129 -13.99 5.38 10.70
CA ALA A 129 -12.60 5.43 10.28
C ALA A 129 -12.36 4.66 8.99
N GLU A 130 -13.04 3.54 8.81
CA GLU A 130 -12.94 2.69 7.64
C GLU A 130 -13.42 3.41 6.38
N MET A 131 -14.54 4.12 6.40
CA MET A 131 -15.05 4.84 5.23
C MET A 131 -14.15 6.02 4.86
N HIS A 132 -13.58 6.70 5.86
CA HIS A 132 -12.56 7.71 5.61
C HIS A 132 -11.27 7.11 5.03
N LEU A 133 -10.84 5.92 5.49
CA LEU A 133 -9.73 5.20 4.87
C LEU A 133 -10.01 4.94 3.38
N TYR A 134 -11.17 4.38 3.03
CA TYR A 134 -11.51 4.09 1.64
C TYR A 134 -11.63 5.36 0.80
N SER A 135 -12.22 6.43 1.31
CA SER A 135 -12.24 7.72 0.61
C SER A 135 -10.82 8.22 0.33
N GLY A 136 -9.94 8.17 1.34
CA GLY A 136 -8.52 8.51 1.21
C GLY A 136 -7.79 7.64 0.18
N VAL A 137 -8.04 6.34 0.17
CA VAL A 137 -7.50 5.41 -0.84
C VAL A 137 -8.01 5.78 -2.23
N GLY A 138 -9.30 6.06 -2.41
CA GLY A 138 -9.86 6.48 -3.70
C GLY A 138 -9.18 7.73 -4.25
N TYR A 139 -8.96 8.74 -3.43
CA TYR A 139 -8.20 9.93 -3.81
C TYR A 139 -6.73 9.63 -4.10
N ALA A 140 -6.09 8.73 -3.36
CA ALA A 140 -4.71 8.31 -3.62
C ALA A 140 -4.58 7.56 -4.96
N LEU A 141 -5.55 6.69 -5.30
CA LEU A 141 -5.65 6.04 -6.60
C LEU A 141 -5.70 7.07 -7.73
N LYS A 142 -6.55 8.10 -7.61
CA LYS A 142 -6.60 9.19 -8.59
C LYS A 142 -5.28 9.92 -8.70
N ALA A 143 -4.70 10.34 -7.57
CA ALA A 143 -3.43 11.07 -7.53
C ALA A 143 -2.31 10.29 -8.22
N ARG A 144 -2.25 8.98 -8.01
CA ARG A 144 -1.24 8.08 -8.58
C ARG A 144 -1.29 8.04 -10.12
N LEU A 145 -2.47 7.85 -10.70
CA LEU A 145 -2.63 7.85 -12.16
C LEU A 145 -2.41 9.24 -12.76
N LEU A 146 -2.95 10.28 -12.14
CA LEU A 146 -2.80 11.65 -12.60
C LEU A 146 -1.33 12.09 -12.58
N ALA A 147 -0.56 11.66 -11.57
CA ALA A 147 0.89 11.86 -11.52
C ALA A 147 1.59 11.17 -12.70
N LEU A 148 1.19 9.94 -13.03
CA LEU A 148 1.70 9.21 -14.19
C LEU A 148 1.40 9.93 -15.52
N ARG A 149 0.36 10.73 -15.56
CA ARG A 149 -0.06 11.53 -16.74
C ARG A 149 0.40 12.98 -16.69
N ASN A 150 1.20 13.35 -15.69
CA ASN A 150 1.75 14.71 -15.51
C ASN A 150 0.65 15.79 -15.34
N GLU A 151 -0.49 15.43 -14.76
CA GLU A 151 -1.59 16.35 -14.46
C GLU A 151 -1.41 17.01 -13.08
N ASN A 152 -0.37 17.79 -12.92
CA ASN A 152 0.15 18.28 -11.64
C ASN A 152 -0.90 18.96 -10.75
N HIS A 153 -1.79 19.79 -11.34
CA HIS A 153 -2.84 20.47 -10.56
C HIS A 153 -3.84 19.47 -9.97
N ALA A 154 -4.30 18.51 -10.79
CA ALA A 154 -5.23 17.48 -10.36
C ALA A 154 -4.59 16.53 -9.33
N VAL A 155 -3.29 16.20 -9.48
CA VAL A 155 -2.50 15.44 -8.49
C VAL A 155 -2.50 16.16 -7.14
N ALA A 156 -2.22 17.46 -7.13
CA ALA A 156 -2.15 18.24 -5.89
C ALA A 156 -3.52 18.22 -5.17
N HIS A 157 -4.59 18.41 -5.92
CA HIS A 157 -5.95 18.39 -5.37
C HIS A 157 -6.32 17.02 -4.79
N ALA A 158 -6.11 15.95 -5.55
CA ALA A 158 -6.38 14.58 -5.11
C ALA A 158 -5.50 14.19 -3.91
N GLY A 159 -4.21 14.57 -3.91
CA GLY A 159 -3.30 14.29 -2.80
C GLY A 159 -3.70 15.00 -1.51
N VAL A 160 -4.13 16.26 -1.56
CA VAL A 160 -4.63 16.98 -0.38
C VAL A 160 -5.92 16.35 0.15
N SER A 161 -6.84 15.96 -0.75
CA SER A 161 -8.07 15.26 -0.37
C SER A 161 -7.75 13.93 0.31
N ALA A 162 -6.86 13.12 -0.27
CA ALA A 162 -6.41 11.86 0.36
C ALA A 162 -5.85 12.07 1.76
N ARG A 163 -4.97 13.06 1.93
CA ARG A 163 -4.41 13.42 3.23
C ARG A 163 -5.49 13.79 4.24
N THR A 164 -6.48 14.59 3.84
CA THR A 164 -7.58 15.02 4.71
C THR A 164 -8.37 13.81 5.20
N GLU A 165 -8.70 12.89 4.32
CA GLU A 165 -9.45 11.69 4.65
C GLU A 165 -8.65 10.75 5.57
N PHE A 166 -7.36 10.53 5.30
CA PHE A 166 -6.50 9.73 6.20
C PHE A 166 -6.37 10.36 7.59
N LEU A 167 -6.27 11.68 7.70
CA LEU A 167 -6.27 12.36 8.99
C LEU A 167 -7.60 12.18 9.72
N ARG A 168 -8.72 12.18 8.99
CA ARG A 168 -10.04 11.93 9.57
C ARG A 168 -10.18 10.51 10.06
N ALA A 169 -9.71 9.54 9.27
CA ALA A 169 -9.65 8.14 9.68
C ALA A 169 -8.88 7.97 10.99
N LEU A 170 -7.70 8.59 11.10
CA LEU A 170 -6.86 8.52 12.29
C LEU A 170 -7.42 9.31 13.49
N ALA A 171 -8.25 10.32 13.27
CA ALA A 171 -8.95 11.00 14.35
C ALA A 171 -10.02 10.09 14.99
N LEU A 172 -10.60 9.17 14.20
CA LEU A 172 -11.61 8.21 14.67
C LEU A 172 -10.98 6.90 15.17
N ASP A 173 -9.90 6.45 14.55
CA ASP A 173 -9.11 5.27 14.93
C ASP A 173 -7.60 5.56 14.80
N PRO A 174 -6.95 6.01 15.89
CA PRO A 174 -5.52 6.34 15.88
C PRO A 174 -4.59 5.14 15.56
N ASP A 175 -5.08 3.92 15.73
CA ASP A 175 -4.31 2.70 15.49
C ASP A 175 -4.42 2.16 14.06
N MET A 176 -5.15 2.83 13.18
CA MET A 176 -5.35 2.42 11.78
C MET A 176 -4.07 2.56 10.97
N ALA A 177 -3.32 1.47 10.86
CA ALA A 177 -2.01 1.43 10.22
C ALA A 177 -2.07 1.75 8.71
N ASP A 178 -3.14 1.36 8.02
CA ASP A 178 -3.33 1.66 6.61
C ASP A 178 -3.50 3.17 6.35
N ALA A 179 -4.25 3.88 7.20
CA ALA A 179 -4.37 5.34 7.10
C ALA A 179 -3.05 6.04 7.45
N THR A 180 -2.32 5.54 8.46
CA THR A 180 -0.98 6.01 8.80
C THR A 180 -0.04 5.89 7.59
N ALA A 181 -0.06 4.76 6.90
CA ALA A 181 0.75 4.55 5.70
C ALA A 181 0.36 5.47 4.53
N GLY A 182 -0.93 5.73 4.35
CA GLY A 182 -1.43 6.70 3.37
C GLY A 182 -0.87 8.11 3.62
N LEU A 183 -0.84 8.56 4.87
CA LEU A 183 -0.15 9.80 5.26
C LEU A 183 1.35 9.72 5.02
N GLY A 184 1.95 8.57 5.26
CA GLY A 184 3.37 8.33 5.03
C GLY A 184 3.74 8.56 3.56
N LEU A 185 2.97 8.01 2.63
CA LEU A 185 3.15 8.25 1.20
C LEU A 185 3.02 9.73 0.85
N TYR A 186 2.00 10.43 1.36
CA TYR A 186 1.85 11.86 1.15
C TYR A 186 3.07 12.64 1.65
N ASN A 187 3.48 12.42 2.90
CA ASN A 187 4.60 13.10 3.52
C ASN A 187 5.92 12.88 2.76
N TYR A 188 6.15 11.66 2.30
CA TYR A 188 7.34 11.30 1.55
C TYR A 188 7.38 11.99 0.18
N TYR A 189 6.31 11.87 -0.62
CA TYR A 189 6.29 12.41 -1.98
C TYR A 189 6.28 13.94 -1.99
N VAL A 190 5.52 14.58 -1.10
CA VAL A 190 5.48 16.05 -1.04
C VAL A 190 6.83 16.65 -0.62
N ASP A 191 7.57 15.96 0.25
CA ASP A 191 8.93 16.40 0.61
C ASP A 191 9.97 16.08 -0.48
N SER A 192 9.70 15.12 -1.35
CA SER A 192 10.56 14.77 -2.49
C SER A 192 10.45 15.73 -3.68
N LEU A 193 9.52 16.67 -3.65
CA LEU A 193 9.33 17.68 -4.70
C LEU A 193 10.53 18.63 -4.79
N SER A 194 10.76 19.16 -5.99
CA SER A 194 11.80 20.19 -6.19
C SER A 194 11.53 21.46 -5.38
N SER A 195 12.57 22.23 -5.09
CA SER A 195 12.46 23.49 -4.32
C SER A 195 11.49 24.48 -4.94
N ILE A 196 11.44 24.58 -6.27
CA ILE A 196 10.50 25.45 -6.98
C ILE A 196 9.06 25.01 -6.73
N VAL A 197 8.79 23.70 -6.84
CA VAL A 197 7.45 23.16 -6.61
C VAL A 197 7.05 23.30 -5.13
N LYS A 198 8.00 23.14 -4.19
CA LYS A 198 7.76 23.40 -2.77
C LYS A 198 7.37 24.87 -2.51
N MET A 199 8.00 25.81 -3.20
CA MET A 199 7.66 27.22 -3.10
C MET A 199 6.25 27.52 -3.66
N LEU A 200 5.94 27.02 -4.86
CA LEU A 200 4.61 27.17 -5.46
C LEU A 200 3.51 26.57 -4.59
N ARG A 201 3.76 25.40 -4.01
CA ARG A 201 2.87 24.73 -3.06
C ARG A 201 2.51 25.63 -1.87
N PHE A 202 3.50 26.32 -1.29
CA PHE A 202 3.29 27.27 -0.19
C PHE A 202 2.29 28.36 -0.56
N PHE A 203 2.45 28.97 -1.74
CA PHE A 203 1.51 29.99 -2.23
C PHE A 203 0.11 29.43 -2.54
N MET A 204 0.00 28.15 -2.84
CA MET A 204 -1.28 27.46 -3.10
C MET A 204 -1.94 26.92 -1.82
N GLY A 205 -1.36 27.13 -0.65
CA GLY A 205 -1.89 26.62 0.63
C GLY A 205 -1.84 25.09 0.76
N ILE A 206 -1.03 24.39 -0.05
CA ILE A 206 -0.92 22.93 -0.01
C ILE A 206 -0.03 22.52 1.18
N PRO A 207 -0.51 21.64 2.09
CA PRO A 207 0.25 21.24 3.26
C PRO A 207 1.60 20.64 2.94
N GLY A 208 2.60 20.90 3.79
CA GLY A 208 3.94 20.34 3.67
C GLY A 208 4.01 18.85 3.92
N GLY A 209 5.09 18.21 3.44
CA GLY A 209 5.50 16.87 3.79
C GLY A 209 6.76 16.87 4.67
N ASN A 210 7.04 15.73 5.27
CA ASN A 210 8.26 15.43 5.99
C ASN A 210 8.70 14.01 5.62
N ARG A 211 9.83 13.89 4.92
CA ARG A 211 10.33 12.60 4.42
C ARG A 211 10.60 11.59 5.52
N GLN A 212 11.23 12.01 6.62
CA GLN A 212 11.56 11.11 7.72
C GLN A 212 10.29 10.57 8.39
N GLU A 213 9.34 11.45 8.65
CA GLU A 213 8.04 11.06 9.18
C GLU A 213 7.29 10.16 8.18
N GLY A 214 7.37 10.47 6.89
CA GLY A 214 6.83 9.62 5.82
C GLY A 214 7.38 8.20 5.86
N ILE A 215 8.71 8.04 5.97
CA ILE A 215 9.35 6.72 6.09
C ILE A 215 8.87 6.00 7.35
N ARG A 216 8.81 6.67 8.50
CA ARG A 216 8.33 6.10 9.76
C ARG A 216 6.87 5.60 9.63
N GLN A 217 6.00 6.41 9.05
CA GLN A 217 4.60 6.09 8.85
C GLN A 217 4.42 4.93 7.84
N MET A 218 5.18 4.94 6.76
CA MET A 218 5.21 3.83 5.80
C MET A 218 5.69 2.53 6.46
N THR A 219 6.68 2.60 7.36
CA THR A 219 7.16 1.42 8.12
C THR A 219 6.06 0.84 8.99
N ILE A 220 5.28 1.68 9.70
CA ILE A 220 4.13 1.22 10.48
C ILE A 220 3.11 0.50 9.58
N GLY A 221 2.77 1.09 8.44
CA GLY A 221 1.84 0.48 7.50
C GLY A 221 2.33 -0.82 6.88
N MET A 222 3.63 -0.89 6.57
CA MET A 222 4.29 -2.10 6.07
C MET A 222 4.22 -3.27 7.06
N GLU A 223 4.29 -2.99 8.37
CA GLU A 223 4.32 -3.99 9.43
C GLU A 223 2.93 -4.35 9.96
N ARG A 224 2.02 -3.39 10.03
CA ARG A 224 0.73 -3.53 10.70
C ARG A 224 -0.49 -3.31 9.78
N GLY A 225 -0.29 -2.76 8.58
CA GLY A 225 -1.35 -2.54 7.60
C GLY A 225 -1.91 -3.84 7.05
N VAL A 226 -3.17 -3.83 6.68
CA VAL A 226 -3.90 -4.99 6.16
C VAL A 226 -4.16 -4.83 4.66
N LEU A 227 -4.61 -3.66 4.24
CA LEU A 227 -5.00 -3.39 2.86
C LEU A 227 -3.81 -3.01 1.97
N ILE A 228 -2.91 -2.15 2.47
CA ILE A 228 -1.85 -1.54 1.64
C ILE A 228 -0.42 -1.92 2.08
N SER A 229 -0.26 -2.91 2.95
CA SER A 229 1.05 -3.27 3.51
C SER A 229 2.07 -3.69 2.44
N VAL A 230 1.64 -4.44 1.44
CA VAL A 230 2.50 -4.91 0.34
C VAL A 230 2.89 -3.75 -0.58
N ASP A 231 1.91 -2.91 -0.96
CA ASP A 231 2.17 -1.74 -1.80
C ASP A 231 3.13 -0.76 -1.13
N VAL A 232 2.91 -0.47 0.16
CA VAL A 232 3.76 0.44 0.91
C VAL A 232 5.18 -0.12 1.05
N ARG A 233 5.33 -1.41 1.28
CA ARG A 233 6.63 -2.09 1.31
C ARG A 233 7.36 -1.94 -0.02
N PHE A 234 6.66 -2.22 -1.11
CA PHE A 234 7.20 -2.07 -2.46
C PHE A 234 7.59 -0.61 -2.76
N TYR A 235 6.69 0.34 -2.50
CA TYR A 235 6.97 1.76 -2.75
C TYR A 235 8.10 2.30 -1.87
N LEU A 236 8.20 1.89 -0.61
CA LEU A 236 9.29 2.33 0.25
C LEU A 236 10.63 1.83 -0.28
N ALA A 237 10.74 0.56 -0.66
CA ALA A 237 11.96 0.01 -1.24
C ALA A 237 12.32 0.71 -2.57
N ALA A 238 11.35 0.90 -3.47
CA ALA A 238 11.54 1.58 -4.74
C ALA A 238 11.97 3.05 -4.56
N ASN A 239 11.39 3.74 -3.59
CA ASN A 239 11.69 5.14 -3.28
C ASN A 239 13.08 5.31 -2.65
N LEU A 240 13.45 4.43 -1.71
CA LEU A 240 14.80 4.41 -1.12
C LEU A 240 15.88 4.17 -2.19
N ARG A 241 15.60 3.29 -3.16
CA ARG A 241 16.47 3.13 -4.32
C ARG A 241 16.57 4.41 -5.13
N ARG A 242 15.44 4.99 -5.49
CA ARG A 242 15.38 6.07 -6.48
C ARG A 242 15.81 7.43 -5.97
N TYR A 243 15.31 7.81 -4.78
CA TYR A 243 15.47 9.16 -4.25
C TYR A 243 16.56 9.26 -3.20
N ASP A 244 16.80 8.19 -2.45
CA ASP A 244 17.72 8.18 -1.32
C ASP A 244 19.00 7.40 -1.58
N GLN A 245 19.06 6.60 -2.64
CA GLN A 245 20.20 5.71 -2.98
C GLN A 245 20.61 4.78 -1.82
N LYS A 246 19.65 4.41 -0.97
CA LYS A 246 19.82 3.52 0.18
C LYS A 246 19.56 2.08 -0.22
N TYR A 247 20.42 1.54 -1.08
CA TYR A 247 20.20 0.24 -1.74
C TYR A 247 20.13 -0.92 -0.75
N GLU A 248 21.01 -0.98 0.26
CA GLU A 248 20.98 -2.04 1.29
C GLU A 248 19.68 -2.04 2.08
N GLN A 249 19.23 -0.87 2.50
CA GLN A 249 17.97 -0.73 3.21
C GLN A 249 16.79 -1.12 2.32
N ALA A 250 16.84 -0.74 1.04
CA ALA A 250 15.83 -1.12 0.07
C ALA A 250 15.76 -2.64 -0.16
N ILE A 251 16.91 -3.33 -0.19
CA ILE A 251 16.98 -4.80 -0.28
C ILE A 251 16.30 -5.43 0.94
N THR A 252 16.70 -5.05 2.15
CA THR A 252 16.12 -5.57 3.39
C THR A 252 14.60 -5.42 3.44
N ILE A 253 14.08 -4.31 2.92
CA ILE A 253 12.64 -4.05 2.85
C ILE A 253 11.97 -4.89 1.75
N ALA A 254 12.64 -5.12 0.61
CA ALA A 254 12.05 -5.81 -0.54
C ALA A 254 12.13 -7.36 -0.43
N GLU A 255 13.12 -7.93 0.24
CA GLU A 255 13.30 -9.38 0.36
C GLU A 255 12.05 -10.13 0.83
N PRO A 256 11.29 -9.67 1.85
CA PRO A 256 10.06 -10.33 2.27
C PRO A 256 8.97 -10.35 1.18
N LEU A 257 9.01 -9.45 0.20
CA LEU A 257 8.07 -9.48 -0.94
C LEU A 257 8.32 -10.70 -1.81
N VAL A 258 9.57 -10.97 -2.18
CA VAL A 258 9.93 -12.13 -2.99
C VAL A 258 9.76 -13.43 -2.20
N ALA A 259 10.08 -13.43 -0.90
CA ALA A 259 9.86 -14.60 -0.05
C ALA A 259 8.37 -15.00 0.01
N LYS A 260 7.46 -14.02 0.03
CA LYS A 260 6.01 -14.26 0.10
C LYS A 260 5.38 -14.47 -1.29
N TYR A 261 5.89 -13.79 -2.31
CA TYR A 261 5.34 -13.76 -3.67
C TYR A 261 6.44 -14.04 -4.71
N PRO A 262 6.98 -15.28 -4.73
CA PRO A 262 8.13 -15.62 -5.56
C PRO A 262 7.84 -15.61 -7.07
N ALA A 263 6.58 -15.64 -7.47
CA ALA A 263 6.17 -15.58 -8.87
C ALA A 263 5.96 -14.14 -9.38
N ASN A 264 6.15 -13.12 -8.54
CA ASN A 264 5.98 -11.74 -8.98
C ASN A 264 7.22 -11.22 -9.71
N PRO A 265 7.14 -10.97 -11.04
CA PRO A 265 8.29 -10.53 -11.81
C PRO A 265 8.78 -9.13 -11.40
N ILE A 266 7.89 -8.27 -10.88
CA ILE A 266 8.23 -6.91 -10.48
C ILE A 266 9.10 -6.92 -9.23
N PHE A 267 8.77 -7.75 -8.25
CA PHE A 267 9.54 -7.86 -7.01
C PHE A 267 10.92 -8.48 -7.27
N LEU A 268 10.98 -9.50 -8.13
CA LEU A 268 12.25 -10.09 -8.58
C LEU A 268 13.12 -9.06 -9.30
N LEU A 269 12.56 -8.29 -10.23
CA LEU A 269 13.28 -7.24 -10.94
C LEU A 269 13.76 -6.13 -10.00
N LEU A 270 12.98 -5.76 -9.00
CA LEU A 270 13.39 -4.78 -8.00
C LEU A 270 14.65 -5.26 -7.26
N LEU A 271 14.67 -6.50 -6.77
CA LEU A 271 15.84 -7.06 -6.08
C LEU A 271 17.03 -7.25 -7.02
N GLY A 272 16.80 -7.70 -8.25
CA GLY A 272 17.84 -7.77 -9.26
C GLY A 272 18.49 -6.41 -9.51
N ASN A 273 17.70 -5.38 -9.72
CA ASN A 273 18.18 -4.01 -9.91
C ASN A 273 18.95 -3.47 -8.69
N LEU A 274 18.43 -3.70 -7.48
CA LEU A 274 19.09 -3.24 -6.24
C LEU A 274 20.46 -3.89 -6.05
N ASN A 275 20.59 -5.20 -6.35
CA ASN A 275 21.87 -5.89 -6.28
C ASN A 275 22.83 -5.42 -7.38
N ALA A 276 22.33 -5.12 -8.57
CA ALA A 276 23.14 -4.54 -9.66
C ALA A 276 23.70 -3.16 -9.29
N GLU A 277 22.92 -2.30 -8.63
CA GLU A 277 23.40 -0.99 -8.15
C GLU A 277 24.53 -1.13 -7.11
N LEU A 278 24.57 -2.23 -6.37
CA LEU A 278 25.64 -2.56 -5.40
C LEU A 278 26.79 -3.38 -6.04
N SER A 279 26.80 -3.54 -7.36
CA SER A 279 27.78 -4.36 -8.08
C SER A 279 27.83 -5.83 -7.62
N ARG A 280 26.71 -6.36 -7.10
CA ARG A 280 26.54 -7.77 -6.71
C ARG A 280 26.05 -8.58 -7.92
N SER A 281 26.90 -8.72 -8.92
CA SER A 281 26.53 -9.26 -10.23
C SER A 281 25.90 -10.66 -10.16
N ASP A 282 26.44 -11.56 -9.31
CA ASP A 282 25.92 -12.94 -9.18
C ASP A 282 24.50 -12.94 -8.61
N LYS A 283 24.24 -12.16 -7.53
CA LYS A 283 22.91 -12.03 -6.95
C LYS A 283 21.92 -11.34 -7.88
N ALA A 284 22.37 -10.33 -8.59
CA ALA A 284 21.54 -9.66 -9.57
C ALA A 284 21.14 -10.65 -10.70
N ALA A 285 22.09 -11.43 -11.22
CA ALA A 285 21.84 -12.44 -12.23
C ALA A 285 20.87 -13.53 -11.73
N GLU A 286 20.99 -13.97 -10.47
CA GLU A 286 20.07 -14.94 -9.86
C GLU A 286 18.61 -14.46 -9.97
N TYR A 287 18.31 -13.22 -9.56
CA TYR A 287 16.97 -12.65 -9.65
C TYR A 287 16.50 -12.46 -11.10
N PHE A 288 17.38 -12.05 -12.02
CA PHE A 288 17.01 -11.90 -13.42
C PHE A 288 16.74 -13.25 -14.08
N HIS A 289 17.51 -14.29 -13.76
CA HIS A 289 17.23 -15.65 -14.19
C HIS A 289 15.92 -16.19 -13.61
N ALA A 290 15.62 -15.87 -12.34
CA ALA A 290 14.31 -16.22 -11.75
C ALA A 290 13.14 -15.61 -12.55
N VAL A 291 13.25 -14.34 -12.99
CA VAL A 291 12.24 -13.73 -13.88
C VAL A 291 12.10 -14.49 -15.20
N LEU A 292 13.22 -14.91 -15.80
CA LEU A 292 13.19 -15.65 -17.08
C LEU A 292 12.58 -17.06 -16.94
N ASN A 293 12.71 -17.66 -15.75
CA ASN A 293 12.21 -18.98 -15.44
C ASN A 293 10.73 -18.99 -15.00
N LEU A 294 10.11 -17.82 -14.75
CA LEU A 294 8.69 -17.78 -14.46
C LEU A 294 7.89 -18.42 -15.60
N ALA A 295 6.89 -19.24 -15.25
CA ALA A 295 6.01 -19.86 -16.22
C ALA A 295 5.40 -18.82 -17.15
N ASN A 296 5.35 -19.14 -18.45
CA ASN A 296 4.71 -18.25 -19.40
C ASN A 296 3.19 -18.34 -19.21
N PRO A 297 2.47 -17.26 -18.83
CA PRO A 297 1.03 -17.32 -18.63
C PRO A 297 0.25 -17.82 -19.87
N GLN A 298 0.86 -17.77 -21.06
CA GLN A 298 0.27 -18.29 -22.29
C GLN A 298 0.00 -19.80 -22.27
N SER A 299 0.63 -20.57 -21.38
CA SER A 299 0.41 -22.03 -21.30
C SER A 299 -0.88 -22.44 -20.59
N THR A 300 -1.53 -21.53 -19.86
CA THR A 300 -2.77 -21.81 -19.10
C THR A 300 -4.00 -21.09 -19.63
N CYS A 301 -3.85 -20.21 -20.62
CA CYS A 301 -4.96 -19.48 -21.23
C CYS A 301 -5.45 -20.24 -22.46
N THR A 302 -6.59 -20.93 -22.35
CA THR A 302 -7.25 -21.63 -23.47
C THR A 302 -7.95 -20.69 -24.45
N ASP A 303 -8.04 -19.40 -24.12
CA ASP A 303 -8.70 -18.38 -24.97
C ASP A 303 -7.84 -17.10 -25.06
N CYS A 304 -6.92 -17.09 -26.04
CA CYS A 304 -5.94 -16.00 -26.23
C CYS A 304 -6.54 -14.67 -26.71
N THR A 305 -7.83 -14.58 -26.93
CA THR A 305 -8.47 -13.33 -27.41
C THR A 305 -8.74 -12.31 -26.30
N SER A 306 -8.75 -12.73 -25.03
CA SER A 306 -9.00 -11.88 -23.86
C SER A 306 -7.79 -11.63 -22.96
N CYS A 307 -6.67 -12.31 -23.18
CA CYS A 307 -5.47 -12.29 -22.32
C CYS A 307 -4.34 -11.35 -22.79
N SER A 308 -4.65 -10.23 -23.40
CA SER A 308 -3.62 -9.30 -23.92
C SER A 308 -2.75 -8.65 -22.83
N THR A 309 -3.18 -8.67 -21.58
CA THR A 309 -2.52 -7.97 -20.47
C THR A 309 -1.56 -8.85 -19.66
N CYS A 310 -1.87 -10.12 -19.41
CA CYS A 310 -0.96 -11.05 -18.70
C CYS A 310 0.33 -11.33 -19.48
N ALA A 311 0.23 -11.48 -20.80
CA ALA A 311 1.39 -11.66 -21.66
C ALA A 311 2.33 -10.44 -21.63
N SER A 312 1.82 -9.24 -21.39
CA SER A 312 2.61 -8.01 -21.42
C SER A 312 3.53 -7.82 -20.22
N CYS A 313 3.09 -8.20 -19.00
CA CYS A 313 3.94 -8.07 -17.81
C CYS A 313 5.12 -9.05 -17.86
N SER A 314 4.86 -10.32 -18.08
CA SER A 314 5.91 -11.34 -18.15
C SER A 314 6.87 -11.12 -19.33
N SER A 315 6.36 -10.75 -20.53
CA SER A 315 7.21 -10.47 -21.67
C SER A 315 8.10 -9.24 -21.46
N ARG A 316 7.55 -8.19 -20.87
CA ARG A 316 8.31 -6.97 -20.58
C ARG A 316 9.33 -7.18 -19.47
N ALA A 317 8.96 -7.89 -18.40
CA ALA A 317 9.89 -8.25 -17.35
C ALA A 317 11.07 -9.09 -17.88
N ARG A 318 10.82 -10.06 -18.76
CA ARG A 318 11.86 -10.87 -19.44
C ARG A 318 12.76 -10.01 -20.32
N GLU A 319 12.21 -9.09 -21.10
CA GLU A 319 13.00 -8.15 -21.91
C GLU A 319 13.97 -7.34 -21.04
N ILE A 320 13.49 -6.82 -19.91
CA ILE A 320 14.29 -6.07 -18.94
C ILE A 320 15.38 -6.97 -18.33
N ALA A 321 15.04 -8.17 -17.87
CA ALA A 321 15.99 -9.12 -17.31
C ALA A 321 17.10 -9.48 -18.32
N ASN A 322 16.73 -9.81 -19.57
CA ASN A 322 17.69 -10.07 -20.64
C ASN A 322 18.60 -8.86 -20.90
N SER A 323 18.08 -7.63 -20.87
CA SER A 323 18.90 -6.44 -21.09
C SER A 323 19.97 -6.23 -20.01
N PHE A 324 19.69 -6.63 -18.77
CA PHE A 324 20.66 -6.58 -17.68
C PHE A 324 21.71 -7.68 -17.80
N LEU A 325 21.30 -8.91 -18.15
CA LEU A 325 22.23 -10.04 -18.35
C LEU A 325 23.15 -9.86 -19.54
N ALA A 326 22.70 -9.18 -20.60
CA ALA A 326 23.49 -8.92 -21.79
C ALA A 326 24.50 -7.75 -21.62
N SER A 327 24.37 -6.94 -20.59
CA SER A 327 25.25 -5.79 -20.32
C SER A 327 25.76 -5.88 -18.88
N PRO A 328 26.65 -6.83 -18.55
CA PRO A 328 27.26 -6.89 -17.23
C PRO A 328 28.09 -5.60 -17.04
N ARG A 329 27.79 -4.89 -15.96
CA ARG A 329 28.53 -3.71 -15.52
C ARG A 329 29.75 -4.12 -14.72
#